data_dd370271b9e9b50b68c9222fcf2a7207
#
_entry.id   dd370271b9e9b50b68c9222fcf2a7207
#
_cell.length_a   1.000
_cell.length_b   1.000
_cell.length_c   1.000
_cell.angle_alpha   90.00
_cell.angle_beta   90.00
_cell.angle_gamma   90.00
#
_symmetry.space_group_name_H-M   'P 1'
#
loop_
_entity.id
_entity.type
_entity.pdbx_description
1 polymer ?
#
loop_
_entity_poly.entity_id
_entity_poly.type
_entity_poly.pdbx_seq_one_letter_code
_entity_poly.pdbx_strand_id
1 'polypeptide(L)'
;MKPGPLPAGAWEKLLPRALALIDEITRYGGVADPFWTFGGGTVLMFRYRHRLSKDIDIFVPDPQYLGFVTPRLSDTAADLTQDYTEQPGAFVKLQFEDGEVDFVASPNLLADAWETWDIGGRTVRVETAVEIIAKKMYHRGDRATARDLFDLALVVEREPQQLLAATPFLLRHREAFLSQIRQPHPGLLVAFDAIAALDYTPAFEHCVTVVGRFLDSL
;
A
#
# COMPACT_ATOMS: atom_id res chain seq x y z
N MET A 1 -12.82 -13.77 -4.35
CA MET A 1 -13.48 -13.26 -5.59
C MET A 1 -12.40 -13.06 -6.65
N LYS A 2 -12.56 -13.49 -7.89
CA LYS A 2 -11.57 -13.15 -8.94
C LYS A 2 -11.79 -11.68 -9.28
N PRO A 3 -10.74 -10.83 -9.20
CA PRO A 3 -10.86 -9.50 -9.77
C PRO A 3 -11.17 -9.62 -11.27
N GLY A 4 -11.86 -8.63 -11.83
CA GLY A 4 -11.93 -8.48 -13.29
C GLY A 4 -10.54 -8.39 -13.91
N PRO A 5 -10.40 -8.19 -15.22
CA PRO A 5 -9.08 -8.04 -15.84
C PRO A 5 -8.33 -6.88 -15.15
N LEU A 6 -7.16 -7.21 -14.57
CA LEU A 6 -6.33 -6.22 -13.89
C LEU A 6 -5.80 -5.20 -14.91
N PRO A 7 -5.69 -3.91 -14.55
CA PRO A 7 -5.09 -2.91 -15.44
C PRO A 7 -3.63 -3.27 -15.70
N ALA A 8 -3.19 -3.18 -16.96
CA ALA A 8 -1.79 -3.39 -17.31
C ALA A 8 -0.88 -2.35 -16.64
N GLY A 9 0.34 -2.75 -16.29
CA GLY A 9 1.28 -1.83 -15.65
C GLY A 9 2.60 -2.48 -15.22
N ALA A 10 3.44 -1.68 -14.56
CA ALA A 10 4.75 -2.09 -14.05
C ALA A 10 4.66 -3.31 -13.10
N TRP A 11 3.55 -3.45 -12.40
CA TRP A 11 3.30 -4.57 -11.50
C TRP A 11 3.47 -5.95 -12.14
N GLU A 12 3.20 -6.08 -13.46
CA GLU A 12 3.34 -7.34 -14.19
C GLU A 12 4.79 -7.85 -14.21
N LYS A 13 5.77 -6.93 -14.16
CA LYS A 13 7.20 -7.24 -14.07
C LYS A 13 7.68 -7.30 -12.60
N LEU A 14 7.13 -6.47 -11.74
CA LEU A 14 7.60 -6.32 -10.36
C LEU A 14 7.04 -7.40 -9.43
N LEU A 15 5.78 -7.80 -9.59
CA LEU A 15 5.18 -8.82 -8.72
C LEU A 15 5.89 -10.17 -8.81
N PRO A 16 6.29 -10.69 -9.99
CA PRO A 16 7.09 -11.91 -10.05
C PRO A 16 8.43 -11.82 -9.30
N ARG A 17 9.08 -10.64 -9.28
CA ARG A 17 10.32 -10.41 -8.51
C ARG A 17 10.05 -10.45 -7.01
N ALA A 18 8.98 -9.80 -6.55
CA ALA A 18 8.55 -9.88 -5.15
C ALA A 18 8.24 -11.32 -4.73
N LEU A 19 7.52 -12.08 -5.57
CA LEU A 19 7.18 -13.48 -5.29
C LEU A 19 8.42 -14.38 -5.24
N ALA A 20 9.41 -14.16 -6.08
CA ALA A 20 10.69 -14.88 -6.02
C ALA A 20 11.40 -14.66 -4.68
N LEU A 21 11.37 -13.44 -4.14
CA LEU A 21 11.96 -13.13 -2.83
C LEU A 21 11.14 -13.73 -1.67
N ILE A 22 9.83 -13.81 -1.80
CA ILE A 22 8.99 -14.52 -0.82
C ILE A 22 9.32 -16.02 -0.81
N ASP A 23 9.60 -16.61 -1.97
CA ASP A 23 10.03 -18.00 -2.08
C ASP A 23 11.38 -18.24 -1.36
N GLU A 24 12.26 -17.23 -1.23
CA GLU A 24 13.48 -17.30 -0.41
C GLU A 24 13.17 -17.44 1.10
N ILE A 25 12.13 -16.77 1.60
CA ILE A 25 11.67 -16.92 2.99
C ILE A 25 11.26 -18.38 3.24
N THR A 26 10.55 -19.00 2.29
CA THR A 26 10.18 -20.42 2.38
C THR A 26 11.41 -21.32 2.34
N ARG A 27 12.34 -21.07 1.40
CA ARG A 27 13.49 -21.92 1.16
C ARG A 27 14.52 -21.89 2.28
N TYR A 28 14.82 -20.71 2.82
CA TYR A 28 15.90 -20.49 3.78
C TYR A 28 15.41 -20.13 5.19
N GLY A 29 14.19 -19.62 5.32
CA GLY A 29 13.61 -19.27 6.61
C GLY A 29 12.98 -20.44 7.37
N GLY A 30 12.88 -21.64 6.75
CA GLY A 30 12.27 -22.80 7.37
C GLY A 30 10.76 -22.71 7.60
N VAL A 31 10.09 -21.77 6.95
CA VAL A 31 8.65 -21.52 7.06
C VAL A 31 7.97 -21.96 5.76
N ALA A 32 7.22 -23.06 5.82
CA ALA A 32 6.60 -23.67 4.64
C ALA A 32 5.56 -22.74 3.93
N ASP A 33 4.83 -21.93 4.70
CA ASP A 33 3.87 -20.94 4.19
C ASP A 33 4.06 -19.63 4.99
N PRO A 34 5.04 -18.78 4.63
CA PRO A 34 5.22 -17.51 5.31
C PRO A 34 3.97 -16.65 5.13
N PHE A 35 3.51 -16.05 6.23
CA PHE A 35 2.39 -15.12 6.14
C PHE A 35 2.87 -13.78 5.59
N TRP A 36 2.21 -13.32 4.56
CA TRP A 36 2.41 -12.00 3.96
C TRP A 36 1.13 -11.54 3.26
N THR A 37 1.00 -10.23 3.07
CA THR A 37 -0.10 -9.64 2.30
C THR A 37 0.44 -8.69 1.23
N PHE A 38 -0.27 -8.60 0.12
CA PHE A 38 -0.05 -7.61 -0.93
C PHE A 38 -1.04 -6.46 -0.73
N GLY A 39 -0.54 -5.24 -0.57
CA GLY A 39 -1.36 -4.07 -0.27
C GLY A 39 -1.01 -2.84 -1.09
N GLY A 40 -1.15 -1.68 -0.48
CA GLY A 40 -0.74 -0.41 -1.03
C GLY A 40 -1.57 0.12 -2.20
N GLY A 41 -0.99 1.10 -2.89
CA GLY A 41 -1.67 1.82 -3.97
C GLY A 41 -2.03 0.95 -5.18
N THR A 42 -1.22 -0.05 -5.49
CA THR A 42 -1.45 -0.94 -6.62
C THR A 42 -2.66 -1.85 -6.39
N VAL A 43 -2.88 -2.31 -5.17
CA VAL A 43 -4.09 -3.06 -4.81
C VAL A 43 -5.32 -2.18 -4.91
N LEU A 44 -5.28 -0.92 -4.46
CA LEU A 44 -6.40 0.02 -4.65
C LEU A 44 -6.66 0.28 -6.15
N MET A 45 -5.62 0.36 -6.97
CA MET A 45 -5.77 0.46 -8.44
C MET A 45 -6.46 -0.79 -9.01
N PHE A 46 -6.14 -1.97 -8.54
CA PHE A 46 -6.80 -3.21 -8.98
C PHE A 46 -8.28 -3.24 -8.61
N ARG A 47 -8.64 -2.75 -7.41
CA ARG A 47 -10.02 -2.74 -6.92
C ARG A 47 -10.89 -1.71 -7.63
N TYR A 48 -10.37 -0.50 -7.87
CA TYR A 48 -11.19 0.65 -8.23
C TYR A 48 -10.78 1.37 -9.51
N ARG A 49 -9.63 1.06 -10.10
CA ARG A 49 -9.09 1.77 -11.26
C ARG A 49 -9.05 3.29 -11.04
N HIS A 50 -8.68 3.73 -9.83
CA HIS A 50 -8.79 5.13 -9.44
C HIS A 50 -7.63 5.98 -9.95
N ARG A 51 -6.41 5.49 -9.87
CA ARG A 51 -5.18 6.12 -10.35
C ARG A 51 -4.12 5.08 -10.69
N LEU A 52 -3.14 5.46 -11.48
CA LEU A 52 -1.99 4.61 -11.74
C LEU A 52 -1.15 4.44 -10.46
N SER A 53 -0.73 3.21 -10.24
CA SER A 53 0.27 2.84 -9.23
C SER A 53 1.25 1.86 -9.86
N LYS A 54 2.53 2.00 -9.51
CA LYS A 54 3.61 1.20 -10.10
C LYS A 54 4.22 0.23 -9.11
N ASP A 55 4.22 0.61 -7.83
CA ASP A 55 4.99 -0.05 -6.80
C ASP A 55 4.27 -1.29 -6.26
N ILE A 56 5.03 -2.25 -5.74
CA ILE A 56 4.54 -3.45 -5.08
C ILE A 56 4.83 -3.31 -3.59
N ASP A 57 3.79 -3.25 -2.78
CA ASP A 57 3.88 -3.17 -1.32
C ASP A 57 3.55 -4.54 -0.70
N ILE A 58 4.55 -5.23 -0.16
CA ILE A 58 4.42 -6.50 0.56
C ILE A 58 4.55 -6.26 2.05
N PHE A 59 3.56 -6.68 2.81
CA PHE A 59 3.57 -6.58 4.27
C PHE A 59 3.83 -7.94 4.90
N VAL A 60 4.78 -7.99 5.83
CA VAL A 60 5.16 -9.18 6.59
C VAL A 60 5.01 -8.90 8.09
N PRO A 61 4.38 -9.78 8.87
CA PRO A 61 4.21 -9.53 10.30
C PRO A 61 5.51 -9.76 11.10
N ASP A 62 6.41 -10.61 10.59
CA ASP A 62 7.68 -10.94 11.22
C ASP A 62 8.82 -10.16 10.57
N PRO A 63 9.46 -9.21 11.29
CA PRO A 63 10.58 -8.45 10.77
C PRO A 63 11.80 -9.31 10.41
N GLN A 64 11.91 -10.54 10.90
CA GLN A 64 12.98 -11.46 10.51
C GLN A 64 12.93 -11.84 9.03
N TYR A 65 11.74 -11.80 8.41
CA TYR A 65 11.58 -12.08 6.98
C TYR A 65 12.33 -11.08 6.10
N LEU A 66 12.55 -9.85 6.58
CA LEU A 66 13.32 -8.83 5.84
C LEU A 66 14.76 -9.25 5.57
N GLY A 67 15.34 -10.11 6.41
CA GLY A 67 16.68 -10.66 6.19
C GLY A 67 16.82 -11.54 4.94
N PHE A 68 15.72 -12.16 4.47
CA PHE A 68 15.71 -13.02 3.28
C PHE A 68 15.47 -12.25 1.97
N VAL A 69 15.09 -10.98 2.07
CA VAL A 69 14.71 -10.15 0.90
C VAL A 69 15.62 -8.93 0.70
N THR A 70 16.59 -8.72 1.61
CA THR A 70 17.54 -7.61 1.48
C THR A 70 18.75 -8.02 0.64
N PRO A 71 19.22 -7.20 -0.34
CA PRO A 71 20.43 -7.47 -1.12
C PRO A 71 21.68 -7.64 -0.27
N ARG A 72 21.70 -7.11 0.93
CA ARG A 72 22.82 -7.26 1.87
C ARG A 72 23.01 -8.72 2.36
N LEU A 73 21.94 -9.53 2.39
CA LEU A 73 21.97 -10.88 2.97
C LEU A 73 21.45 -11.97 2.02
N SER A 74 20.78 -11.61 0.93
CA SER A 74 20.19 -12.52 -0.04
C SER A 74 20.86 -12.35 -1.41
N ASP A 75 21.52 -13.39 -1.89
CA ASP A 75 22.12 -13.39 -3.24
C ASP A 75 21.03 -13.19 -4.31
N THR A 76 19.86 -13.80 -4.14
CA THR A 76 18.72 -13.62 -5.07
C THR A 76 18.28 -12.16 -5.13
N ALA A 77 18.21 -11.46 -4.00
CA ALA A 77 17.86 -10.04 -3.98
C ALA A 77 18.98 -9.19 -4.60
N ALA A 78 20.24 -9.52 -4.33
CA ALA A 78 21.41 -8.85 -4.89
C ALA A 78 21.51 -9.01 -6.40
N ASP A 79 21.12 -10.17 -6.93
CA ASP A 79 21.06 -10.44 -8.37
C ASP A 79 19.94 -9.67 -9.08
N LEU A 80 18.84 -9.38 -8.36
CA LEU A 80 17.72 -8.61 -8.90
C LEU A 80 18.01 -7.11 -8.96
N THR A 81 18.62 -6.54 -7.91
CA THR A 81 19.03 -5.14 -7.87
C THR A 81 20.04 -4.87 -6.75
N GLN A 82 20.95 -3.92 -7.00
CA GLN A 82 21.86 -3.35 -6.00
C GLN A 82 21.41 -1.96 -5.56
N ASP A 83 20.34 -1.41 -6.16
CA ASP A 83 19.74 -0.14 -5.78
C ASP A 83 18.61 -0.39 -4.79
N TYR A 84 18.88 -0.15 -3.51
CA TYR A 84 17.92 -0.36 -2.43
C TYR A 84 18.14 0.57 -1.25
N THR A 85 17.10 0.72 -0.47
CA THR A 85 17.17 1.33 0.86
C THR A 85 16.56 0.38 1.89
N GLU A 86 17.14 0.32 3.08
CA GLU A 86 16.58 -0.48 4.16
C GLU A 86 16.67 0.23 5.51
N GLN A 87 15.71 -0.09 6.37
CA GLN A 87 15.80 0.14 7.81
C GLN A 87 15.64 -1.23 8.48
N PRO A 88 16.68 -1.76 9.11
CA PRO A 88 16.62 -3.08 9.74
C PRO A 88 15.42 -3.23 10.68
N GLY A 89 14.68 -4.32 10.52
CA GLY A 89 13.46 -4.59 11.29
C GLY A 89 12.23 -3.78 10.94
N ALA A 90 12.32 -2.85 9.98
CA ALA A 90 11.19 -2.02 9.56
C ALA A 90 10.82 -2.22 8.08
N PHE A 91 11.76 -2.07 7.16
CA PHE A 91 11.48 -2.24 5.74
C PHE A 91 12.74 -2.52 4.91
N VAL A 92 12.53 -3.09 3.72
CA VAL A 92 13.48 -3.17 2.60
C VAL A 92 12.74 -2.69 1.34
N LYS A 93 13.28 -1.66 0.70
CA LYS A 93 12.78 -1.07 -0.53
C LYS A 93 13.77 -1.33 -1.66
N LEU A 94 13.34 -2.07 -2.66
CA LEU A 94 14.13 -2.44 -3.84
C LEU A 94 13.73 -1.56 -5.02
N GLN A 95 14.69 -0.88 -5.63
CA GLN A 95 14.49 0.01 -6.76
C GLN A 95 14.69 -0.74 -8.08
N PHE A 96 13.81 -0.50 -9.04
CA PHE A 96 13.88 -1.01 -10.40
C PHE A 96 13.54 0.10 -11.40
N GLU A 97 13.90 -0.07 -12.66
CA GLU A 97 13.58 0.88 -13.72
C GLU A 97 12.06 1.15 -13.84
N ASP A 98 11.24 0.11 -13.65
CA ASP A 98 9.78 0.18 -13.79
C ASP A 98 9.06 0.70 -12.53
N GLY A 99 9.70 0.72 -11.35
CA GLY A 99 9.11 1.10 -10.05
C GLY A 99 9.80 0.42 -8.87
N GLU A 100 9.12 0.29 -7.74
CA GLU A 100 9.69 -0.20 -6.49
C GLU A 100 8.99 -1.49 -6.01
N VAL A 101 9.74 -2.31 -5.26
CA VAL A 101 9.19 -3.41 -4.45
C VAL A 101 9.54 -3.14 -3.00
N ASP A 102 8.52 -2.90 -2.18
CA ASP A 102 8.66 -2.60 -0.76
C ASP A 102 8.24 -3.81 0.06
N PHE A 103 9.15 -4.31 0.89
CA PHE A 103 8.84 -5.25 1.97
C PHE A 103 8.79 -4.49 3.29
N VAL A 104 7.64 -4.47 3.94
CA VAL A 104 7.41 -3.69 5.17
C VAL A 104 7.03 -4.63 6.30
N ALA A 105 7.75 -4.55 7.42
CA ALA A 105 7.38 -5.25 8.64
C ALA A 105 6.20 -4.52 9.29
N SER A 106 5.00 -5.03 9.05
CA SER A 106 3.76 -4.49 9.60
C SER A 106 2.72 -5.60 9.73
N PRO A 107 2.20 -5.86 10.93
CA PRO A 107 1.08 -6.78 11.10
C PRO A 107 -0.20 -6.20 10.49
N ASN A 108 -1.19 -7.04 10.30
CA ASN A 108 -2.54 -6.57 9.98
C ASN A 108 -3.12 -5.78 11.15
N LEU A 109 -3.84 -4.73 10.83
CA LEU A 109 -4.50 -3.86 11.80
C LEU A 109 -5.95 -4.30 12.07
N LEU A 110 -6.61 -4.87 11.05
CA LEU A 110 -8.02 -5.27 11.10
C LEU A 110 -8.15 -6.80 11.15
N ALA A 111 -9.28 -7.28 11.69
CA ALA A 111 -9.61 -8.71 11.67
C ALA A 111 -9.83 -9.21 10.22
N ASP A 112 -10.57 -8.43 9.42
CA ASP A 112 -10.85 -8.70 8.01
C ASP A 112 -9.88 -7.91 7.12
N ALA A 113 -8.57 -8.09 7.34
CA ALA A 113 -7.52 -7.30 6.70
C ALA A 113 -7.29 -7.66 5.23
N TRP A 114 -7.59 -8.87 4.81
CA TRP A 114 -7.25 -9.38 3.47
C TRP A 114 -8.26 -10.40 2.96
N GLU A 115 -8.21 -10.63 1.67
CA GLU A 115 -8.93 -11.69 0.95
C GLU A 115 -7.99 -12.41 -0.02
N THR A 116 -8.40 -13.57 -0.50
CA THR A 116 -7.58 -14.38 -1.41
C THR A 116 -7.93 -14.10 -2.86
N TRP A 117 -6.92 -13.75 -3.67
CA TRP A 117 -7.02 -13.59 -5.11
C TRP A 117 -6.08 -14.56 -5.84
N ASP A 118 -6.44 -14.92 -7.07
CA ASP A 118 -5.51 -15.53 -8.02
C ASP A 118 -4.93 -14.42 -8.91
N ILE A 119 -3.61 -14.21 -8.83
CA ILE A 119 -2.89 -13.24 -9.66
C ILE A 119 -1.75 -13.97 -10.36
N GLY A 120 -1.84 -14.07 -11.68
CA GLY A 120 -0.83 -14.76 -12.48
C GLY A 120 -0.66 -16.24 -12.15
N GLY A 121 -1.74 -16.93 -11.71
CA GLY A 121 -1.71 -18.34 -11.32
C GLY A 121 -1.16 -18.61 -9.90
N ARG A 122 -0.91 -17.55 -9.13
CA ARG A 122 -0.52 -17.65 -7.72
C ARG A 122 -1.67 -17.18 -6.82
N THR A 123 -1.92 -17.94 -5.76
CA THR A 123 -2.82 -17.52 -4.68
C THR A 123 -2.13 -16.47 -3.81
N VAL A 124 -2.70 -15.25 -3.75
CA VAL A 124 -2.15 -14.09 -3.05
C VAL A 124 -3.15 -13.59 -2.01
N ARG A 125 -2.69 -13.31 -0.79
CA ARG A 125 -3.47 -12.60 0.23
C ARG A 125 -3.40 -11.11 -0.07
N VAL A 126 -4.52 -10.54 -0.53
CA VAL A 126 -4.62 -9.15 -0.99
C VAL A 126 -5.35 -8.34 0.06
N GLU A 127 -4.75 -7.26 0.52
CA GLU A 127 -5.37 -6.40 1.54
C GLU A 127 -6.69 -5.79 1.08
N THR A 128 -7.62 -5.64 2.03
CA THR A 128 -8.85 -4.88 1.80
C THR A 128 -8.53 -3.38 1.67
N ALA A 129 -9.41 -2.63 1.02
CA ALA A 129 -9.22 -1.19 0.91
C ALA A 129 -9.18 -0.52 2.28
N VAL A 130 -9.97 -1.02 3.22
CA VAL A 130 -10.04 -0.52 4.60
C VAL A 130 -8.72 -0.75 5.34
N GLU A 131 -8.11 -1.93 5.19
CA GLU A 131 -6.80 -2.23 5.79
C GLU A 131 -5.70 -1.30 5.22
N ILE A 132 -5.68 -1.10 3.89
CA ILE A 132 -4.72 -0.21 3.24
C ILE A 132 -4.85 1.22 3.79
N ILE A 133 -6.06 1.74 3.90
CA ILE A 133 -6.31 3.07 4.46
C ILE A 133 -5.94 3.13 5.95
N ALA A 134 -6.30 2.11 6.72
CA ALA A 134 -5.93 2.01 8.14
C ALA A 134 -4.40 2.11 8.32
N LYS A 135 -3.63 1.33 7.55
CA LYS A 135 -2.16 1.36 7.58
C LYS A 135 -1.59 2.72 7.17
N LYS A 136 -2.10 3.34 6.10
CA LYS A 136 -1.69 4.69 5.68
C LYS A 136 -1.88 5.71 6.79
N MET A 137 -3.06 5.76 7.38
CA MET A 137 -3.38 6.70 8.44
C MET A 137 -2.60 6.42 9.72
N TYR A 138 -2.44 5.14 10.09
CA TYR A 138 -1.72 4.74 11.29
C TYR A 138 -0.23 5.04 11.24
N HIS A 139 0.44 4.77 10.09
CA HIS A 139 1.88 4.89 9.99
C HIS A 139 2.38 6.25 9.53
N ARG A 140 1.56 7.01 8.78
CA ARG A 140 1.98 8.27 8.16
C ARG A 140 0.91 9.34 8.02
N GLY A 141 -0.19 9.25 8.77
CA GLY A 141 -1.24 10.27 8.73
C GLY A 141 -0.76 11.66 9.20
N ASP A 142 0.32 11.73 9.96
CA ASP A 142 0.99 12.99 10.37
C ASP A 142 1.83 13.66 9.26
N ARG A 143 2.04 13.00 8.14
CA ARG A 143 2.79 13.49 6.95
C ARG A 143 2.14 13.03 5.66
N ALA A 144 0.85 13.34 5.57
CA ALA A 144 0.01 12.93 4.46
C ALA A 144 0.54 13.40 3.11
N THR A 145 0.50 12.50 2.14
CA THR A 145 0.78 12.83 0.74
C THR A 145 -0.51 13.11 -0.03
N ALA A 146 -0.39 13.71 -1.21
CA ALA A 146 -1.51 13.91 -2.12
C ALA A 146 -2.22 12.59 -2.47
N ARG A 147 -1.44 11.50 -2.67
CA ARG A 147 -1.97 10.16 -2.92
C ARG A 147 -2.77 9.61 -1.73
N ASP A 148 -2.36 9.92 -0.49
CA ASP A 148 -3.07 9.44 0.69
C ASP A 148 -4.44 10.13 0.84
N LEU A 149 -4.53 11.44 0.54
CA LEU A 149 -5.81 12.14 0.48
C LEU A 149 -6.71 11.57 -0.64
N PHE A 150 -6.15 11.36 -1.82
CA PHE A 150 -6.88 10.83 -2.98
C PHE A 150 -7.42 9.42 -2.71
N ASP A 151 -6.58 8.53 -2.16
CA ASP A 151 -6.94 7.15 -1.84
C ASP A 151 -7.99 7.09 -0.71
N LEU A 152 -7.83 7.93 0.34
CA LEU A 152 -8.79 8.00 1.45
C LEU A 152 -10.15 8.54 0.97
N ALA A 153 -10.17 9.59 0.15
CA ALA A 153 -11.41 10.14 -0.42
C ALA A 153 -12.19 9.08 -1.20
N LEU A 154 -11.50 8.33 -2.07
CA LEU A 154 -12.09 7.22 -2.80
C LEU A 154 -12.74 6.19 -1.86
N VAL A 155 -12.01 5.73 -0.83
CA VAL A 155 -12.51 4.66 0.05
C VAL A 155 -13.64 5.17 0.95
N VAL A 156 -13.61 6.43 1.39
CA VAL A 156 -14.76 7.08 2.08
C VAL A 156 -16.00 7.06 1.21
N GLU A 157 -15.89 7.31 -0.09
CA GLU A 157 -17.05 7.30 -1.00
C GLU A 157 -17.54 5.88 -1.36
N ARG A 158 -16.63 4.91 -1.42
CA ARG A 158 -16.96 3.54 -1.87
C ARG A 158 -17.35 2.60 -0.73
N GLU A 159 -16.69 2.72 0.42
CA GLU A 159 -16.81 1.80 1.54
C GLU A 159 -16.96 2.53 2.90
N PRO A 160 -17.82 3.57 3.03
CA PRO A 160 -17.89 4.39 4.24
C PRO A 160 -18.23 3.58 5.50
N GLN A 161 -19.09 2.57 5.38
CA GLN A 161 -19.51 1.75 6.52
C GLN A 161 -18.41 0.79 6.96
N GLN A 162 -17.72 0.17 6.01
CA GLN A 162 -16.60 -0.73 6.29
C GLN A 162 -15.43 0.03 6.92
N LEU A 163 -15.22 1.29 6.49
CA LEU A 163 -14.13 2.13 6.99
C LEU A 163 -14.28 2.48 8.47
N LEU A 164 -15.49 2.40 9.04
CA LEU A 164 -15.73 2.59 10.48
C LEU A 164 -14.99 1.55 11.34
N ALA A 165 -14.72 0.35 10.82
CA ALA A 165 -13.91 -0.64 11.52
C ALA A 165 -12.45 -0.19 11.75
N ALA A 166 -11.97 0.75 10.94
CA ALA A 166 -10.62 1.33 11.05
C ALA A 166 -10.54 2.55 11.98
N THR A 167 -11.64 2.99 12.60
CA THR A 167 -11.73 4.22 13.44
C THR A 167 -10.53 4.38 14.40
N PRO A 168 -10.09 3.37 15.19
CA PRO A 168 -8.98 3.56 16.12
C PRO A 168 -7.66 3.97 15.42
N PHE A 169 -7.45 3.49 14.19
CA PHE A 169 -6.26 3.78 13.40
C PHE A 169 -6.36 5.12 12.66
N LEU A 170 -7.57 5.49 12.23
CA LEU A 170 -7.85 6.78 11.57
C LEU A 170 -7.68 7.95 12.55
N LEU A 171 -8.07 7.77 13.81
CA LEU A 171 -7.99 8.81 14.83
C LEU A 171 -6.56 9.12 15.29
N ARG A 172 -5.61 8.21 15.12
CA ARG A 172 -4.24 8.38 15.61
C ARG A 172 -3.59 9.70 15.20
N HIS A 173 -3.72 10.06 13.93
CA HIS A 173 -3.11 11.26 13.34
C HIS A 173 -4.14 12.19 12.71
N ARG A 174 -5.43 12.04 13.09
CA ARG A 174 -6.54 12.77 12.49
C ARG A 174 -6.31 14.28 12.42
N GLU A 175 -5.93 14.90 13.52
CA GLU A 175 -5.77 16.36 13.59
C GLU A 175 -4.61 16.84 12.68
N ALA A 176 -3.49 16.13 12.69
CA ALA A 176 -2.36 16.46 11.84
C ALA A 176 -2.71 16.30 10.36
N PHE A 177 -3.42 15.21 10.00
CA PHE A 177 -3.90 14.97 8.64
C PHE A 177 -4.85 16.08 8.18
N LEU A 178 -5.89 16.37 8.99
CA LEU A 178 -6.88 17.42 8.67
C LEU A 178 -6.23 18.79 8.54
N SER A 179 -5.27 19.13 9.40
CA SER A 179 -4.51 20.39 9.29
C SER A 179 -3.79 20.50 7.96
N GLN A 180 -3.10 19.44 7.52
CA GLN A 180 -2.34 19.44 6.27
C GLN A 180 -3.23 19.56 5.03
N ILE A 181 -4.38 18.89 4.99
CA ILE A 181 -5.27 18.94 3.84
C ILE A 181 -6.12 20.22 3.78
N ARG A 182 -6.45 20.80 4.94
CA ARG A 182 -7.24 22.07 5.03
C ARG A 182 -6.37 23.31 4.82
N GLN A 183 -5.07 23.21 5.10
CA GLN A 183 -4.08 24.27 4.86
C GLN A 183 -2.91 23.70 4.04
N PRO A 184 -3.17 23.35 2.77
CA PRO A 184 -2.19 22.64 1.96
C PRO A 184 -1.00 23.55 1.63
N HIS A 185 0.21 23.04 1.78
CA HIS A 185 1.37 23.71 1.22
C HIS A 185 1.37 23.56 -0.33
N PRO A 186 1.99 24.48 -1.08
CA PRO A 186 1.93 24.48 -2.55
C PRO A 186 2.39 23.15 -3.19
N GLY A 187 3.38 22.48 -2.60
CA GLY A 187 3.86 21.18 -3.10
C GLY A 187 2.82 20.06 -3.00
N LEU A 188 1.90 20.12 -2.03
CA LEU A 188 0.80 19.15 -1.92
C LEU A 188 -0.18 19.30 -3.09
N LEU A 189 -0.52 20.53 -3.46
CA LEU A 189 -1.40 20.82 -4.60
C LEU A 189 -0.77 20.37 -5.91
N VAL A 190 0.48 20.72 -6.15
CA VAL A 190 1.23 20.28 -7.35
C VAL A 190 1.29 18.75 -7.42
N ALA A 191 1.54 18.09 -6.29
CA ALA A 191 1.57 16.62 -6.24
C ALA A 191 0.18 16.01 -6.47
N PHE A 192 -0.90 16.68 -6.06
CA PHE A 192 -2.27 16.22 -6.30
C PHE A 192 -2.62 16.33 -7.80
N ASP A 193 -2.31 17.45 -8.42
CA ASP A 193 -2.55 17.68 -9.85
C ASP A 193 -1.73 16.73 -10.74
N ALA A 194 -0.58 16.26 -10.25
CA ALA A 194 0.27 15.29 -10.93
C ALA A 194 -0.20 13.83 -10.78
N ILE A 195 -1.28 13.56 -10.04
CA ILE A 195 -1.83 12.20 -9.92
C ILE A 195 -2.36 11.74 -11.27
N ALA A 196 -1.82 10.64 -11.79
CA ALA A 196 -2.31 10.01 -13.01
C ALA A 196 -3.64 9.28 -12.72
N ALA A 197 -4.71 10.03 -12.62
CA ALA A 197 -6.06 9.52 -12.36
C ALA A 197 -6.56 8.65 -13.54
N LEU A 198 -7.40 7.67 -13.23
CA LEU A 198 -8.07 6.77 -14.19
C LEU A 198 -9.58 7.03 -14.18
N ASP A 199 -10.34 6.11 -13.58
CA ASP A 199 -11.80 6.16 -13.57
C ASP A 199 -12.35 7.02 -12.40
N TYR A 200 -11.48 7.65 -11.60
CA TYR A 200 -11.82 8.52 -10.48
C TYR A 200 -11.02 9.82 -10.59
N THR A 201 -11.70 10.93 -10.85
CA THR A 201 -11.07 12.23 -11.16
C THR A 201 -11.64 13.38 -10.30
N PRO A 202 -11.54 13.30 -8.96
CA PRO A 202 -12.06 14.34 -8.08
C PRO A 202 -11.17 15.59 -8.09
N ALA A 203 -11.75 16.76 -7.84
CA ALA A 203 -10.98 17.95 -7.50
C ALA A 203 -10.39 17.82 -6.07
N PHE A 204 -9.31 18.54 -5.80
CA PHE A 204 -8.66 18.57 -4.47
C PHE A 204 -9.67 18.96 -3.36
N GLU A 205 -10.43 20.02 -3.58
CA GLU A 205 -11.42 20.55 -2.61
C GLU A 205 -12.54 19.54 -2.32
N HIS A 206 -12.90 18.75 -3.32
CA HIS A 206 -13.86 17.66 -3.13
C HIS A 206 -13.30 16.60 -2.19
N CYS A 207 -12.07 16.15 -2.41
CA CYS A 207 -11.39 15.20 -1.53
C CYS A 207 -11.29 15.73 -0.10
N VAL A 208 -10.89 17.00 0.08
CA VAL A 208 -10.83 17.65 1.40
C VAL A 208 -12.18 17.67 2.07
N THR A 209 -13.24 17.97 1.32
CA THR A 209 -14.62 18.03 1.86
C THR A 209 -15.12 16.66 2.31
N VAL A 210 -14.95 15.65 1.46
CA VAL A 210 -15.40 14.27 1.74
C VAL A 210 -14.66 13.69 2.93
N VAL A 211 -13.33 13.77 2.90
CA VAL A 211 -12.47 13.24 3.97
C VAL A 211 -12.66 14.00 5.26
N GLY A 212 -12.74 15.35 5.18
CA GLY A 212 -12.94 16.18 6.35
C GLY A 212 -14.24 15.85 7.07
N ARG A 213 -15.37 15.78 6.36
CA ARG A 213 -16.66 15.40 6.94
C ARG A 213 -16.64 14.02 7.58
N PHE A 214 -16.01 13.05 6.90
CA PHE A 214 -15.92 11.70 7.42
C PHE A 214 -15.09 11.65 8.70
N LEU A 215 -13.87 12.20 8.70
CA LEU A 215 -12.99 12.19 9.87
C LEU A 215 -13.55 13.03 11.04
N ASP A 216 -14.25 14.14 10.76
CA ASP A 216 -14.92 14.96 11.80
C ASP A 216 -16.11 14.22 12.45
N SER A 217 -16.68 13.22 11.76
CA SER A 217 -17.82 12.44 12.29
C SER A 217 -17.42 11.24 13.15
N LEU A 218 -16.12 10.88 13.19
CA LEU A 218 -15.57 9.81 14.03
C LEU A 218 -15.32 10.29 15.46
#